data_7bbeb9dbfbd37114cb0c7517767d2ea1
#
_entry.id   7bbeb9dbfbd37114cb0c7517767d2ea1
#
_cell.length_a   1.000
_cell.length_b   1.000
_cell.length_c   1.000
_cell.angle_alpha   90.00
_cell.angle_beta   90.00
_cell.angle_gamma   90.00
#
_symmetry.space_group_name_H-M   'P 1'
#
loop_
_entity.id
_entity.type
_entity.pdbx_description
1 polymer ?
#
loop_
_entity_poly.entity_id
_entity_poly.type
_entity_poly.pdbx_seq_one_letter_code
_entity_poly.pdbx_strand_id
1 'polypeptide(L)'
;MIAALFDRIASRTPVEIWGDGQNIRDYVYIDDVTQALILLGLRGSAGEVYNVGSGVGTSVIELATKISAILRIPAELVNAPARGVDVRRNVLDIQKIQRDLGWRPVHTLDEGVALTYRWRQSQSPIPGQFATAGNG
;
A
#
# COMPACT_ATOMS: atom_id res chain seq x y z
N MET A 1 -7.56 -1.59 -0.55
CA MET A 1 -7.07 -0.93 -1.79
C MET A 1 -5.90 -1.71 -2.40
N ILE A 2 -4.74 -1.89 -1.76
CA ILE A 2 -3.55 -2.56 -2.32
C ILE A 2 -3.88 -3.96 -2.85
N ALA A 3 -4.56 -4.80 -2.08
CA ALA A 3 -4.95 -6.15 -2.53
C ALA A 3 -5.82 -6.12 -3.80
N ALA A 4 -6.82 -5.23 -3.85
CA ALA A 4 -7.68 -5.09 -5.02
C ALA A 4 -6.92 -4.62 -6.28
N LEU A 5 -5.92 -3.74 -6.12
CA LEU A 5 -5.04 -3.33 -7.22
C LEU A 5 -4.21 -4.52 -7.74
N PHE A 6 -3.62 -5.30 -6.84
CA PHE A 6 -2.91 -6.53 -7.23
C PHE A 6 -3.81 -7.47 -8.02
N ASP A 7 -5.03 -7.74 -7.53
CA ASP A 7 -5.96 -8.68 -8.17
C ASP A 7 -6.39 -8.20 -9.55
N ARG A 8 -6.77 -6.93 -9.68
CA ARG A 8 -7.19 -6.35 -10.96
C ARG A 8 -6.06 -6.32 -11.99
N ILE A 9 -4.87 -5.86 -11.58
CA ILE A 9 -3.72 -5.79 -12.50
C ILE A 9 -3.26 -7.20 -12.90
N ALA A 10 -3.19 -8.15 -11.96
CA ALA A 10 -2.80 -9.53 -12.25
C ALA A 10 -3.76 -10.23 -13.19
N SER A 11 -5.07 -9.99 -13.04
CA SER A 11 -6.12 -10.54 -13.93
C SER A 11 -6.34 -9.73 -15.21
N ARG A 12 -5.54 -8.66 -15.44
CA ARG A 12 -5.71 -7.73 -16.58
C ARG A 12 -7.11 -7.12 -16.66
N THR A 13 -7.72 -6.90 -15.50
CA THR A 13 -9.03 -6.23 -15.39
C THR A 13 -8.81 -4.75 -15.17
N PRO A 14 -9.54 -3.86 -15.85
CA PRO A 14 -9.38 -2.42 -15.68
C PRO A 14 -9.52 -1.98 -14.22
N VAL A 15 -8.63 -1.10 -13.79
CA VAL A 15 -8.62 -0.50 -12.46
C VAL A 15 -9.42 0.79 -12.49
N GLU A 16 -10.55 0.82 -11.81
CA GLU A 16 -11.34 2.05 -11.68
C GLU A 16 -10.66 3.05 -10.76
N ILE A 17 -10.40 4.22 -11.29
CA ILE A 17 -9.85 5.38 -10.57
C ILE A 17 -10.98 6.39 -10.37
N TRP A 18 -11.38 6.60 -9.13
CA TRP A 18 -12.41 7.58 -8.78
C TRP A 18 -11.87 9.01 -8.85
N GLY A 19 -12.49 9.84 -9.67
CA GLY A 19 -12.04 11.20 -9.97
C GLY A 19 -10.78 11.22 -10.83
N ASP A 20 -9.82 12.07 -10.48
CA ASP A 20 -8.57 12.25 -11.21
C ASP A 20 -7.42 11.33 -10.73
N GLY A 21 -7.68 10.45 -9.76
CA GLY A 21 -6.69 9.53 -9.19
C GLY A 21 -5.60 10.19 -8.34
N GLN A 22 -5.71 11.49 -8.09
CA GLN A 22 -4.74 12.27 -7.32
C GLN A 22 -5.03 12.29 -5.81
N ASN A 23 -5.98 11.48 -5.35
CA ASN A 23 -6.22 11.32 -3.92
C ASN A 23 -5.01 10.68 -3.25
N ILE A 24 -4.44 11.38 -2.27
CA ILE A 24 -3.20 11.01 -1.59
C ILE A 24 -3.52 10.28 -0.29
N ARG A 25 -2.85 9.16 -0.06
CA ARG A 25 -2.91 8.36 1.17
C ARG A 25 -1.52 8.05 1.68
N ASP A 26 -1.44 7.83 2.99
CA ASP A 26 -0.25 7.31 3.66
C ASP A 26 -0.34 5.77 3.68
N TYR A 27 0.65 5.13 3.08
CA TYR A 27 0.78 3.68 3.08
C TYR A 27 1.98 3.26 3.91
N VAL A 28 1.75 2.44 4.91
CA VAL A 28 2.78 1.90 5.79
C VAL A 28 2.75 0.37 5.73
N TYR A 29 3.92 -0.27 5.76
CA TYR A 29 4.00 -1.73 5.75
C TYR A 29 3.58 -2.31 7.11
N ILE A 30 2.92 -3.48 7.08
CA ILE A 30 2.30 -4.05 8.28
C ILE A 30 3.30 -4.37 9.39
N ASP A 31 4.52 -4.79 9.05
CA ASP A 31 5.53 -5.12 10.06
C ASP A 31 5.99 -3.86 10.80
N ASP A 32 6.08 -2.71 10.11
CA ASP A 32 6.38 -1.43 10.75
C ASP A 32 5.27 -1.03 11.74
N VAL A 33 4.00 -1.24 11.36
CA VAL A 33 2.86 -1.02 12.26
C VAL A 33 2.94 -1.94 13.47
N THR A 34 3.23 -3.22 13.25
CA THR A 34 3.36 -4.21 14.33
C THR A 34 4.46 -3.83 15.31
N GLN A 35 5.62 -3.41 14.80
CA GLN A 35 6.72 -2.93 15.65
C GLN A 35 6.34 -1.67 16.44
N ALA A 36 5.62 -0.72 15.81
CA ALA A 36 5.11 0.45 16.52
C ALA A 36 4.17 0.05 17.66
N LEU A 37 3.23 -0.87 17.43
CA LEU A 37 2.28 -1.34 18.45
C LEU A 37 2.98 -2.02 19.62
N ILE A 38 3.98 -2.88 19.36
CA ILE A 38 4.79 -3.52 20.41
C ILE A 38 5.53 -2.44 21.23
N LEU A 39 6.16 -1.49 20.55
CA LEU A 39 6.91 -0.42 21.22
C LEU A 39 5.99 0.48 22.08
N LEU A 40 4.81 0.82 21.55
CA LEU A 40 3.79 1.57 22.28
C LEU A 40 3.30 0.81 23.53
N GLY A 41 3.08 -0.50 23.42
CA GLY A 41 2.69 -1.33 24.57
C GLY A 41 3.77 -1.41 25.66
N LEU A 42 5.05 -1.32 25.29
CA LEU A 42 6.18 -1.43 26.22
C LEU A 42 6.63 -0.10 26.80
N ARG A 43 6.50 1.00 26.05
CA ARG A 43 7.11 2.31 26.37
C ARG A 43 6.20 3.51 26.13
N GLY A 44 5.00 3.31 25.59
CA GLY A 44 4.04 4.39 25.36
C GLY A 44 3.57 5.00 26.68
N SER A 45 3.38 6.31 26.71
CA SER A 45 2.84 7.00 27.87
C SER A 45 1.33 6.77 27.97
N ALA A 46 0.84 6.47 29.16
CA ALA A 46 -0.59 6.23 29.38
C ALA A 46 -1.43 7.48 29.03
N GLY A 47 -2.53 7.27 28.31
CA GLY A 47 -3.44 8.35 27.90
C GLY A 47 -2.99 9.12 26.66
N GLU A 48 -1.80 8.83 26.09
CA GLU A 48 -1.31 9.50 24.91
C GLU A 48 -1.78 8.82 23.60
N VAL A 49 -1.95 9.64 22.57
CA VAL A 49 -2.33 9.19 21.22
C VAL A 49 -1.15 9.40 20.27
N TYR A 50 -0.85 8.38 19.48
CA TYR A 50 0.23 8.39 18.51
C TYR A 50 -0.28 8.04 17.12
N ASN A 51 0.15 8.80 16.11
CA ASN A 51 -0.03 8.42 14.72
C ASN A 51 1.06 7.42 14.32
N VAL A 52 0.65 6.34 13.65
CA VAL A 52 1.54 5.33 13.06
C VAL A 52 1.31 5.31 11.56
N GLY A 53 2.28 5.75 10.80
CA GLY A 53 2.22 5.88 9.34
C GLY A 53 3.60 5.98 8.73
N SER A 54 3.69 6.18 7.42
CA SER A 54 4.97 6.43 6.75
C SER A 54 5.37 7.90 6.78
N GLY A 55 4.41 8.81 6.95
CA GLY A 55 4.59 10.25 6.77
C GLY A 55 4.73 10.67 5.31
N VAL A 56 4.63 9.72 4.36
CA VAL A 56 4.77 9.95 2.92
C VAL A 56 3.44 9.75 2.21
N GLY A 57 3.03 10.75 1.45
CA GLY A 57 1.79 10.69 0.68
C GLY A 57 2.02 10.10 -0.71
N THR A 58 1.19 9.15 -1.11
CA THR A 58 1.23 8.51 -2.44
C THR A 58 -0.18 8.51 -3.04
N SER A 59 -0.28 8.86 -4.33
CA SER A 59 -1.56 8.81 -5.06
C SER A 59 -1.91 7.38 -5.46
N VAL A 60 -3.20 7.16 -5.80
CA VAL A 60 -3.66 5.86 -6.28
C VAL A 60 -2.99 5.48 -7.61
N ILE A 61 -2.75 6.47 -8.47
CA ILE A 61 -2.05 6.27 -9.75
C ILE A 61 -0.61 5.83 -9.53
N GLU A 62 0.12 6.51 -8.64
CA GLU A 62 1.50 6.12 -8.29
C GLU A 62 1.56 4.70 -7.70
N LEU A 63 0.62 4.36 -6.82
CA LEU A 63 0.54 3.01 -6.25
C LEU A 63 0.27 1.95 -7.34
N ALA A 64 -0.67 2.20 -8.26
CA ALA A 64 -0.95 1.31 -9.38
C ALA A 64 0.27 1.13 -10.29
N THR A 65 1.01 2.21 -10.55
CA THR A 65 2.26 2.18 -11.33
C THR A 65 3.32 1.29 -10.67
N LYS A 66 3.52 1.42 -9.36
CA LYS A 66 4.46 0.59 -8.59
C LYS A 66 4.08 -0.90 -8.63
N ILE A 67 2.79 -1.21 -8.45
CA ILE A 67 2.29 -2.59 -8.53
C ILE A 67 2.47 -3.15 -9.94
N SER A 68 2.17 -2.36 -10.99
CA SER A 68 2.37 -2.75 -12.39
C SER A 68 3.83 -3.10 -12.69
N ALA A 69 4.76 -2.32 -12.17
CA ALA A 69 6.20 -2.57 -12.34
C ALA A 69 6.63 -3.90 -11.70
N ILE A 70 6.12 -4.21 -10.50
CA ILE A 70 6.42 -5.45 -9.78
C ILE A 70 5.82 -6.67 -10.49
N LEU A 71 4.57 -6.57 -10.94
CA LEU A 71 3.89 -7.63 -11.69
C LEU A 71 4.41 -7.79 -13.12
N ARG A 72 5.08 -6.77 -13.65
CA ARG A 72 5.44 -6.64 -15.09
C ARG A 72 4.20 -6.73 -15.99
N ILE A 73 3.08 -6.22 -15.52
CA ILE A 73 1.79 -6.16 -16.21
C ILE A 73 1.34 -4.69 -16.20
N PRO A 74 1.11 -4.06 -17.36
CA PRO A 74 0.60 -2.70 -17.39
C PRO A 74 -0.80 -2.64 -16.77
N ALA A 75 -1.03 -1.65 -15.91
CA ALA A 75 -2.36 -1.38 -15.38
C ALA A 75 -3.17 -0.59 -16.42
N GLU A 76 -4.33 -1.08 -16.76
CA GLU A 76 -5.34 -0.33 -17.49
C GLU A 76 -6.13 0.50 -16.47
N LEU A 77 -5.98 1.83 -16.51
CA LEU A 77 -6.67 2.75 -15.61
C LEU A 77 -7.90 3.34 -16.30
N VAL A 78 -9.06 3.22 -15.70
CA VAL A 78 -10.32 3.75 -16.21
C VAL A 78 -10.88 4.75 -15.19
N ASN A 79 -11.15 5.98 -15.62
CA ASN A 79 -11.68 7.01 -14.73
C ASN A 79 -13.17 6.76 -14.46
N ALA A 80 -13.53 6.79 -13.19
CA ALA A 80 -14.91 6.81 -12.70
C ALA A 80 -15.24 8.20 -12.11
N PRO A 81 -16.53 8.58 -12.03
CA PRO A 81 -16.92 9.87 -11.44
C PRO A 81 -16.36 10.05 -10.03
N ALA A 82 -15.93 11.27 -9.71
CA ALA A 82 -15.45 11.59 -8.37
C ALA A 82 -16.54 11.38 -7.31
N ARG A 83 -16.14 10.87 -6.14
CA ARG A 83 -17.04 10.74 -4.98
C ARG A 83 -16.92 12.00 -4.13
N GLY A 84 -18.04 12.67 -3.85
CA GLY A 84 -18.04 13.93 -3.09
C GLY A 84 -17.56 13.84 -1.64
N VAL A 85 -17.38 12.61 -1.12
CA VAL A 85 -16.94 12.33 0.25
C VAL A 85 -15.45 11.97 0.35
N ASP A 86 -14.73 11.92 -0.79
CA ASP A 86 -13.33 11.50 -0.78
C ASP A 86 -12.41 12.60 -0.23
N VAL A 87 -11.69 12.27 0.83
CA VAL A 87 -10.64 13.14 1.38
C VAL A 87 -9.49 13.22 0.38
N ARG A 88 -9.17 14.44 -0.08
CA ARG A 88 -8.15 14.69 -1.11
C ARG A 88 -6.75 14.25 -0.66
N ARG A 89 -6.39 14.51 0.60
CA ARG A 89 -5.09 14.17 1.18
C ARG A 89 -5.24 13.69 2.61
N ASN A 90 -4.71 12.51 2.88
CA ASN A 90 -4.60 11.97 4.23
C ASN A 90 -3.18 11.37 4.39
N VAL A 91 -2.31 12.12 5.08
CA VAL A 91 -0.93 11.74 5.40
C VAL A 91 -0.72 12.06 6.87
N LEU A 92 -0.21 11.12 7.62
CA LEU A 92 -0.07 11.22 9.06
C LEU A 92 1.20 11.98 9.45
N ASP A 93 1.09 12.85 10.44
CA ASP A 93 2.27 13.40 11.11
C ASP A 93 2.74 12.40 12.18
N ILE A 94 3.93 11.85 11.97
CA ILE A 94 4.55 10.85 12.84
C ILE A 94 5.63 11.43 13.76
N GLN A 95 5.80 12.76 13.80
CA GLN A 95 6.86 13.39 14.58
C GLN A 95 6.78 13.06 16.09
N LYS A 96 5.55 12.92 16.63
CA LYS A 96 5.38 12.59 18.04
C LYS A 96 5.94 11.22 18.40
N ILE A 97 5.60 10.18 17.65
CA ILE A 97 6.11 8.82 17.91
C ILE A 97 7.62 8.74 17.67
N GLN A 98 8.13 9.48 16.69
CA GLN A 98 9.58 9.58 16.44
C GLN A 98 10.32 10.21 17.62
N ARG A 99 9.82 11.33 18.13
CA ARG A 99 10.45 12.06 19.24
C ARG A 99 10.37 11.27 20.55
N ASP A 100 9.19 10.74 20.88
CA ASP A 100 8.92 10.17 22.19
C ASP A 100 9.44 8.74 22.32
N LEU A 101 9.42 7.96 21.23
CA LEU A 101 9.75 6.53 21.24
C LEU A 101 10.89 6.14 20.28
N GLY A 102 11.38 7.06 19.47
CA GLY A 102 12.42 6.80 18.47
C GLY A 102 11.95 5.92 17.30
N TRP A 103 10.63 5.63 17.20
CA TRP A 103 10.11 4.78 16.14
C TRP A 103 10.07 5.49 14.80
N ARG A 104 10.46 4.77 13.75
CA ARG A 104 10.32 5.19 12.34
C ARG A 104 9.97 3.96 11.50
N PRO A 105 9.18 4.11 10.43
CA PRO A 105 9.02 3.03 9.48
C PRO A 105 10.39 2.72 8.84
N VAL A 106 10.70 1.44 8.68
CA VAL A 106 11.96 1.00 8.08
C VAL A 106 11.79 0.58 6.63
N HIS A 107 10.55 0.26 6.21
CA HIS A 107 10.25 -0.12 4.85
C HIS A 107 9.77 1.07 4.03
N THR A 108 10.34 1.23 2.84
CA THR A 108 9.79 2.10 1.79
C THR A 108 8.50 1.51 1.23
N LEU A 109 7.70 2.32 0.52
CA LEU A 109 6.51 1.82 -0.16
C LEU A 109 6.84 0.72 -1.17
N ASP A 110 7.93 0.87 -1.93
CA ASP A 110 8.35 -0.13 -2.93
C ASP A 110 8.71 -1.46 -2.29
N GLU A 111 9.44 -1.44 -1.18
CA GLU A 111 9.76 -2.65 -0.40
C GLU A 111 8.51 -3.29 0.17
N GLY A 112 7.61 -2.52 0.79
CA GLY A 112 6.35 -3.00 1.35
C GLY A 112 5.43 -3.63 0.30
N VAL A 113 5.33 -3.01 -0.89
CA VAL A 113 4.57 -3.56 -2.02
C VAL A 113 5.20 -4.86 -2.53
N ALA A 114 6.54 -4.93 -2.66
CA ALA A 114 7.25 -6.15 -3.08
C ALA A 114 7.11 -7.29 -2.06
N LEU A 115 7.19 -6.99 -0.76
CA LEU A 115 6.96 -7.95 0.33
C LEU A 115 5.52 -8.48 0.31
N THR A 116 4.54 -7.60 0.14
CA THR A 116 3.13 -7.96 0.01
C THR A 116 2.90 -8.88 -1.18
N TYR A 117 3.54 -8.62 -2.33
CA TYR A 117 3.46 -9.47 -3.50
C TYR A 117 4.00 -10.87 -3.24
N ARG A 118 5.19 -10.98 -2.64
CA ARG A 118 5.80 -12.27 -2.27
C ARG A 118 4.92 -13.07 -1.31
N TRP A 119 4.36 -12.41 -0.30
CA TRP A 119 3.43 -13.03 0.63
C TRP A 119 2.19 -13.56 -0.09
N ARG A 120 1.58 -12.77 -0.98
CA ARG A 120 0.42 -13.22 -1.77
C ARG A 120 0.73 -14.46 -2.62
N GLN A 121 1.91 -14.51 -3.23
CA GLN A 121 2.34 -15.70 -3.99
C GLN A 121 2.46 -16.94 -3.11
N SER A 122 2.86 -16.81 -1.85
CA SER A 122 2.96 -17.93 -0.92
C SER A 122 1.62 -18.44 -0.41
N GLN A 123 0.55 -17.64 -0.46
CA GLN A 123 -0.79 -18.02 0.01
C GLN A 123 -1.65 -18.68 -1.07
N SER A 124 -1.49 -18.28 -2.30
CA SER A 124 -2.20 -18.88 -3.46
C SER A 124 -1.52 -18.43 -4.76
N PRO A 125 -1.42 -19.29 -5.79
CA PRO A 125 -0.96 -18.85 -7.11
C PRO A 125 -1.91 -17.76 -7.62
N ILE A 126 -1.39 -16.60 -8.01
CA ILE A 126 -2.20 -15.55 -8.65
C ILE A 126 -2.70 -16.13 -9.98
N PRO A 127 -4.02 -16.17 -10.24
CA PRO A 127 -4.55 -16.68 -11.50
C PRO A 127 -3.93 -15.92 -12.68
N GLY A 128 -3.32 -16.65 -13.63
CA GLY A 128 -2.80 -16.08 -14.88
C GLY A 128 -1.28 -16.11 -15.09
N GLN A 129 -0.46 -16.51 -14.11
CA GLN A 129 1.00 -16.54 -14.28
C GLN A 129 1.59 -17.87 -14.82
N PHE A 130 0.78 -18.91 -15.01
CA PHE A 130 1.25 -20.22 -15.53
C PHE A 130 0.50 -20.67 -16.78
N ALA A 131 0.54 -19.88 -17.85
CA ALA A 131 0.07 -20.32 -19.15
C ALA A 131 1.11 -20.04 -20.24
N THR A 132 2.40 -20.35 -19.98
CA THR A 132 3.42 -20.47 -21.04
C THR A 132 4.59 -21.32 -20.57
N ALA A 133 4.38 -22.63 -20.38
CA ALA A 133 5.48 -23.58 -20.47
C ALA A 133 4.88 -24.96 -20.79
N GLY A 134 4.96 -25.36 -22.05
CA GLY A 134 4.77 -26.74 -22.46
C GLY A 134 3.81 -26.92 -23.62
N ASN A 135 4.33 -26.75 -24.83
CA ASN A 135 4.29 -27.81 -25.84
C ASN A 135 5.11 -27.35 -27.06
N GLY A 136 6.28 -27.91 -27.14
CA GLY A 136 7.04 -28.11 -28.38
C GLY A 136 7.37 -29.57 -28.42
#